data_1415936421037b14768a3924019b1cc9
#
_entry.id   1415936421037b14768a3924019b1cc9
#
_cell.length_a   1.000
_cell.length_b   1.000
_cell.length_c   1.000
_cell.angle_alpha   90.00
_cell.angle_beta   90.00
_cell.angle_gamma   90.00
#
_symmetry.space_group_name_H-M   'P 1'
#
loop_
_entity.id
_entity.type
_entity.pdbx_description
1 polymer ?
#
loop_
_entity_poly.entity_id
_entity_poly.type
_entity_poly.pdbx_seq_one_letter_code
_entity_poly.pdbx_strand_id
1 'polypeptide(L)'
;MPSPPDSRIPDGAAPGIAPLRGRTIGRFDQFFFASGPLAHPVYYAGEPGEPPVLLLPEIAGFSPGLHLFAERLIEVGFRVFVPWLFGPLGVRAPLRNGIRLCISREFAHLRAGVSSPITIWLRALTAYLSKHCGEARVGAIGMCLTGAFAIPLVIDPHVAAAVAAQPSVPLSPLFAVLGLGRERRLNRLNVSDREIAAARARLDAGRAHLLAVRCRADRICPRAKIERLRREFPVGLEIREYGGDSERNGAGERPHATFTKEYRLGPNASADHYSRRAFSDLVAFLDKHLRATR
;
A
#
# COMPACT_ATOMS: atom_id res chain seq x y z
N MET A 1 29.19 5.97 27.87
CA MET A 1 28.01 6.06 27.01
C MET A 1 27.95 4.79 26.19
N PRO A 2 26.89 3.98 26.26
CA PRO A 2 26.76 2.80 25.41
C PRO A 2 26.58 3.27 23.96
N SER A 3 27.26 2.63 23.03
CA SER A 3 27.15 2.84 21.59
C SER A 3 25.70 2.67 21.15
N PRO A 4 25.18 3.47 20.22
CA PRO A 4 23.84 3.28 19.70
C PRO A 4 23.73 1.87 19.09
N PRO A 5 22.58 1.19 19.21
CA PRO A 5 22.39 -0.13 18.65
C PRO A 5 22.61 -0.07 17.13
N ASP A 6 23.33 -1.06 16.61
CA ASP A 6 23.63 -1.23 15.19
C ASP A 6 22.32 -1.16 14.40
N SER A 7 22.16 -0.08 13.63
CA SER A 7 20.92 0.28 12.92
C SER A 7 20.69 -0.55 11.65
N ARG A 8 21.54 -1.53 11.39
CA ARG A 8 21.34 -2.48 10.30
C ARG A 8 20.31 -3.49 10.73
N ILE A 9 19.24 -3.61 9.94
CA ILE A 9 18.34 -4.75 10.04
C ILE A 9 19.21 -5.98 9.79
N PRO A 10 19.36 -6.91 10.77
CA PRO A 10 20.19 -8.07 10.56
C PRO A 10 19.72 -8.81 9.32
N ASP A 11 20.66 -9.32 8.53
CA ASP A 11 20.38 -10.26 7.45
C ASP A 11 19.63 -11.46 8.00
N GLY A 12 18.31 -11.33 8.12
CA GLY A 12 17.39 -12.41 8.41
C GLY A 12 17.27 -13.30 7.18
N ALA A 13 18.42 -13.78 6.69
CA ALA A 13 18.47 -14.75 5.63
C ALA A 13 17.76 -16.01 6.11
N ALA A 14 16.61 -16.30 5.55
CA ALA A 14 16.08 -17.66 5.60
C ALA A 14 17.19 -18.57 5.05
N PRO A 15 17.54 -19.68 5.74
CA PRO A 15 18.61 -20.54 5.32
C PRO A 15 18.33 -21.04 3.89
N GLY A 16 19.21 -20.67 2.93
CA GLY A 16 19.18 -21.16 1.56
C GLY A 16 18.87 -20.16 0.46
N ILE A 17 18.58 -18.88 0.75
CA ILE A 17 18.34 -17.85 -0.28
C ILE A 17 19.55 -16.91 -0.33
N ALA A 18 20.36 -17.03 -1.38
CA ALA A 18 21.48 -16.12 -1.62
C ALA A 18 20.95 -14.69 -1.89
N PRO A 19 21.60 -13.64 -1.36
CA PRO A 19 21.23 -12.28 -1.68
C PRO A 19 21.34 -12.07 -3.19
N LEU A 20 20.35 -11.41 -3.79
CA LEU A 20 20.39 -11.00 -5.19
C LEU A 20 21.53 -9.99 -5.37
N ARG A 21 22.74 -10.48 -5.61
CA ARG A 21 23.91 -9.62 -5.89
C ARG A 21 23.58 -8.73 -7.08
N GLY A 22 23.61 -7.43 -6.87
CA GLY A 22 23.73 -6.46 -7.94
C GLY A 22 22.49 -5.72 -8.41
N ARG A 23 21.38 -5.68 -7.67
CA ARG A 23 20.22 -4.84 -8.00
C ARG A 23 19.88 -3.87 -6.87
N THR A 24 20.75 -2.90 -6.65
CA THR A 24 20.43 -1.72 -5.85
C THR A 24 19.49 -0.82 -6.64
N ILE A 25 18.44 -0.33 -5.99
CA ILE A 25 17.56 0.70 -6.54
C ILE A 25 17.90 2.00 -5.82
N GLY A 26 18.72 2.85 -6.47
CA GLY A 26 19.13 4.12 -5.88
C GLY A 26 19.74 3.94 -4.49
N ARG A 27 19.20 4.66 -3.50
CA ARG A 27 19.64 4.61 -2.09
C ARG A 27 18.97 3.52 -1.25
N PHE A 28 18.18 2.60 -1.85
CA PHE A 28 17.48 1.56 -1.10
C PHE A 28 18.40 0.38 -0.81
N ASP A 29 18.48 0.03 0.45
CA ASP A 29 19.00 -1.25 0.92
C ASP A 29 17.94 -2.34 0.78
N GLN A 30 18.31 -3.60 0.99
CA GLN A 30 17.39 -4.71 0.87
C GLN A 30 17.67 -5.80 1.91
N PHE A 31 16.62 -6.49 2.31
CA PHE A 31 16.71 -7.75 3.06
C PHE A 31 15.66 -8.74 2.54
N PHE A 32 15.86 -10.02 2.82
CA PHE A 32 14.84 -11.04 2.56
C PHE A 32 14.00 -11.26 3.81
N PHE A 33 12.70 -11.24 3.65
CA PHE A 33 11.78 -11.61 4.72
C PHE A 33 11.00 -12.86 4.35
N ALA A 34 11.12 -13.90 5.19
CA ALA A 34 10.43 -15.17 5.03
C ALA A 34 9.41 -15.38 6.16
N SER A 35 8.20 -15.78 5.80
CA SER A 35 7.16 -16.18 6.75
C SER A 35 6.27 -17.25 6.14
N GLY A 36 6.15 -18.40 6.79
CA GLY A 36 5.51 -19.57 6.22
C GLY A 36 6.19 -20.00 4.91
N PRO A 37 5.44 -20.31 3.85
CA PRO A 37 6.01 -20.75 2.57
C PRO A 37 6.47 -19.60 1.68
N LEU A 38 6.32 -18.34 2.10
CA LEU A 38 6.63 -17.16 1.30
C LEU A 38 7.91 -16.47 1.76
N ALA A 39 8.73 -16.07 0.79
CA ALA A 39 9.91 -15.26 1.01
C ALA A 39 10.04 -14.24 -0.12
N HIS A 40 10.10 -12.96 0.24
CA HIS A 40 10.24 -11.86 -0.71
C HIS A 40 11.34 -10.89 -0.27
N PRO A 41 12.06 -10.28 -1.24
CA PRO A 41 12.92 -9.14 -0.95
C PRO A 41 12.08 -7.95 -0.47
N VAL A 42 12.60 -7.22 0.50
CA VAL A 42 12.04 -5.97 1.00
C VAL A 42 13.11 -4.89 0.83
N TYR A 43 12.80 -3.89 0.02
CA TYR A 43 13.65 -2.71 -0.15
C TYR A 43 13.30 -1.69 0.91
N TYR A 44 14.29 -1.01 1.47
CA TYR A 44 14.02 0.00 2.48
C TYR A 44 15.02 1.16 2.40
N ALA A 45 14.54 2.34 2.81
CA ALA A 45 15.36 3.53 2.98
C ALA A 45 14.70 4.48 3.99
N GLY A 46 15.44 5.45 4.48
CA GLY A 46 15.05 6.40 5.52
C GLY A 46 15.84 6.18 6.80
N GLU A 47 15.86 7.19 7.67
CA GLU A 47 16.69 7.21 8.86
C GLU A 47 16.17 6.26 9.94
N PRO A 48 17.07 5.63 10.71
CA PRO A 48 16.68 4.92 11.92
C PRO A 48 15.98 5.85 12.92
N GLY A 49 14.88 5.37 13.52
CA GLY A 49 14.07 6.16 14.44
C GLY A 49 12.92 6.92 13.80
N GLU A 50 12.90 7.06 12.48
CA GLU A 50 11.73 7.55 11.75
C GLU A 50 10.60 6.51 11.72
N PRO A 51 9.32 6.95 11.72
CA PRO A 51 8.20 6.03 11.70
C PRO A 51 8.24 5.08 10.49
N PRO A 52 8.11 3.75 10.70
CA PRO A 52 8.13 2.78 9.62
C PRO A 52 6.84 2.80 8.82
N VAL A 53 6.96 2.84 7.50
CA VAL A 53 5.84 2.79 6.56
C VAL A 53 6.05 1.63 5.57
N LEU A 54 5.16 0.66 5.61
CA LEU A 54 5.07 -0.42 4.62
C LEU A 54 4.34 0.10 3.38
N LEU A 55 5.06 0.30 2.28
CA LEU A 55 4.54 0.79 1.02
C LEU A 55 4.36 -0.37 0.03
N LEU A 56 3.11 -0.72 -0.28
CA LEU A 56 2.78 -1.82 -1.18
C LEU A 56 2.70 -1.33 -2.63
N PRO A 57 3.41 -1.98 -3.57
CA PRO A 57 3.42 -1.57 -4.96
C PRO A 57 2.06 -1.79 -5.63
N GLU A 58 1.74 -0.95 -6.61
CA GLU A 58 0.66 -1.21 -7.56
C GLU A 58 1.00 -2.43 -8.43
N ILE A 59 0.02 -2.92 -9.21
CA ILE A 59 0.25 -4.00 -10.19
C ILE A 59 1.35 -3.65 -11.22
N ALA A 60 1.65 -2.38 -11.39
CA ALA A 60 2.78 -1.93 -12.19
C ALA A 60 4.16 -2.36 -11.64
N GLY A 61 4.20 -2.86 -10.38
CA GLY A 61 5.42 -3.28 -9.71
C GLY A 61 6.25 -2.11 -9.18
N PHE A 62 7.55 -2.32 -8.99
CA PHE A 62 8.48 -1.30 -8.54
C PHE A 62 8.84 -0.34 -9.71
N SER A 63 7.86 0.48 -10.09
CA SER A 63 7.96 1.43 -11.20
C SER A 63 8.70 2.72 -10.79
N PRO A 64 9.17 3.53 -11.76
CA PRO A 64 9.76 4.85 -11.46
C PRO A 64 8.83 5.75 -10.64
N GLY A 65 7.51 5.67 -10.87
CA GLY A 65 6.53 6.44 -10.09
C GLY A 65 6.45 5.98 -8.64
N LEU A 66 6.53 4.67 -8.37
CA LEU A 66 6.59 4.13 -7.01
C LEU A 66 7.88 4.55 -6.31
N HIS A 67 9.00 4.47 -7.02
CA HIS A 67 10.30 4.90 -6.49
C HIS A 67 10.25 6.36 -6.05
N LEU A 68 9.78 7.25 -6.93
CA LEU A 68 9.62 8.65 -6.63
C LEU A 68 8.70 8.90 -5.42
N PHE A 69 7.58 8.16 -5.33
CA PHE A 69 6.67 8.29 -4.20
C PHE A 69 7.34 7.84 -2.88
N ALA A 70 8.10 6.74 -2.91
CA ALA A 70 8.86 6.28 -1.77
C ALA A 70 9.90 7.32 -1.33
N GLU A 71 10.64 7.92 -2.28
CA GLU A 71 11.60 9.00 -1.99
C GLU A 71 10.94 10.20 -1.32
N ARG A 72 9.74 10.59 -1.77
CA ARG A 72 8.99 11.70 -1.15
C ARG A 72 8.54 11.40 0.27
N LEU A 73 8.16 10.16 0.56
CA LEU A 73 7.86 9.74 1.93
C LEU A 73 9.10 9.81 2.82
N ILE A 74 10.27 9.43 2.29
CA ILE A 74 11.54 9.51 3.01
C ILE A 74 11.94 10.96 3.27
N GLU A 75 11.77 11.85 2.29
CA GLU A 75 12.08 13.27 2.42
C GLU A 75 11.24 13.98 3.51
N VAL A 76 10.04 13.50 3.76
CA VAL A 76 9.18 14.02 4.84
C VAL A 76 9.33 13.25 6.16
N GLY A 77 10.37 12.40 6.26
CA GLY A 77 10.81 11.76 7.50
C GLY A 77 10.06 10.48 7.83
N PHE A 78 9.81 9.60 6.86
CA PHE A 78 9.37 8.23 7.10
C PHE A 78 10.47 7.23 6.70
N ARG A 79 10.58 6.15 7.45
CA ARG A 79 11.37 5.00 7.04
C ARG A 79 10.52 4.06 6.20
N VAL A 80 10.79 3.98 4.91
CA VAL A 80 9.92 3.32 3.93
C VAL A 80 10.42 1.91 3.62
N PHE A 81 9.50 0.94 3.65
CA PHE A 81 9.74 -0.47 3.34
C PHE A 81 8.85 -0.90 2.18
N VAL A 82 9.45 -1.39 1.10
CA VAL A 82 8.73 -1.77 -0.12
C VAL A 82 8.98 -3.24 -0.45
N PRO A 83 8.03 -4.15 -0.21
CA PRO A 83 8.19 -5.55 -0.59
C PRO A 83 8.11 -5.71 -2.12
N TRP A 84 9.00 -6.50 -2.66
CA TRP A 84 8.99 -6.81 -4.09
C TRP A 84 7.98 -7.92 -4.40
N LEU A 85 6.76 -7.54 -4.65
CA LEU A 85 5.64 -8.46 -4.92
C LEU A 85 5.43 -8.73 -6.42
N PHE A 86 5.76 -7.76 -7.29
CA PHE A 86 5.42 -7.80 -8.71
C PHE A 86 6.57 -7.33 -9.60
N GLY A 87 6.72 -8.00 -10.74
CA GLY A 87 7.43 -7.55 -11.93
C GLY A 87 8.93 -7.34 -11.79
N PRO A 88 9.56 -6.85 -12.86
CA PRO A 88 10.95 -6.43 -12.83
C PRO A 88 11.08 -5.08 -12.11
N LEU A 89 12.23 -4.88 -11.45
CA LEU A 89 12.57 -3.63 -10.78
C LEU A 89 12.79 -2.48 -11.78
N GLY A 90 12.30 -1.29 -11.46
CA GLY A 90 12.51 -0.09 -12.28
C GLY A 90 11.74 -0.06 -13.60
N VAL A 91 10.89 -1.05 -13.87
CA VAL A 91 10.11 -1.14 -15.11
C VAL A 91 8.64 -1.31 -14.80
N ARG A 92 7.80 -0.59 -15.53
CA ARG A 92 6.36 -0.72 -15.44
C ARG A 92 5.86 -1.89 -16.28
N ALA A 93 5.34 -2.95 -15.64
CA ALA A 93 4.92 -4.17 -16.32
C ALA A 93 3.51 -4.65 -15.89
N PRO A 94 2.44 -3.85 -16.08
CA PRO A 94 1.12 -4.16 -15.54
C PRO A 94 0.49 -5.41 -16.14
N LEU A 95 0.65 -5.66 -17.44
CA LEU A 95 0.06 -6.83 -18.11
C LEU A 95 0.71 -8.14 -17.66
N ARG A 96 2.06 -8.18 -17.65
CA ARG A 96 2.82 -9.35 -17.20
C ARG A 96 2.56 -9.66 -15.73
N ASN A 97 2.46 -8.64 -14.89
CA ASN A 97 2.17 -8.78 -13.48
C ASN A 97 0.73 -9.24 -13.24
N GLY A 98 -0.22 -8.75 -14.05
CA GLY A 98 -1.61 -9.21 -14.01
C GLY A 98 -1.77 -10.69 -14.32
N ILE A 99 -1.07 -11.21 -15.33
CA ILE A 99 -1.04 -12.64 -15.66
C ILE A 99 -0.43 -13.42 -14.49
N ARG A 100 0.72 -12.99 -13.97
CA ARG A 100 1.39 -13.66 -12.85
C ARG A 100 0.51 -13.69 -11.60
N LEU A 101 -0.19 -12.61 -11.29
CA LEU A 101 -1.14 -12.55 -10.20
C LEU A 101 -2.28 -13.57 -10.36
N CYS A 102 -2.79 -13.74 -11.57
CA CYS A 102 -3.87 -14.69 -11.85
C CYS A 102 -3.46 -16.16 -11.64
N ILE A 103 -2.17 -16.47 -11.77
CA ILE A 103 -1.63 -17.83 -11.68
C ILE A 103 -0.99 -18.11 -10.32
N SER A 104 -0.58 -17.07 -9.59
CA SER A 104 0.13 -17.24 -8.33
C SER A 104 -0.81 -17.71 -7.21
N ARG A 105 -0.42 -18.80 -6.54
CA ARG A 105 -1.11 -19.32 -5.36
C ARG A 105 -1.04 -18.36 -4.16
N GLU A 106 -0.08 -17.46 -4.12
CA GLU A 106 0.11 -16.46 -3.06
C GLU A 106 -1.10 -15.53 -2.95
N PHE A 107 -1.73 -15.21 -4.10
CA PHE A 107 -2.89 -14.34 -4.22
C PHE A 107 -4.21 -15.11 -4.43
N ALA A 108 -4.18 -16.45 -4.32
CA ALA A 108 -5.30 -17.32 -4.73
C ALA A 108 -6.62 -16.98 -4.00
N HIS A 109 -6.56 -16.61 -2.73
CA HIS A 109 -7.73 -16.38 -1.89
C HIS A 109 -8.33 -14.97 -1.99
N LEU A 110 -7.69 -14.03 -2.71
CA LEU A 110 -8.28 -12.72 -2.98
C LEU A 110 -9.67 -12.79 -3.67
N ARG A 111 -9.97 -13.90 -4.33
CA ARG A 111 -11.26 -14.13 -5.00
C ARG A 111 -12.31 -14.77 -4.09
N ALA A 112 -11.89 -15.50 -3.06
CA ALA A 112 -12.74 -16.33 -2.23
C ALA A 112 -13.20 -15.65 -0.94
N GLY A 113 -12.77 -14.41 -0.66
CA GLY A 113 -13.09 -13.71 0.59
C GLY A 113 -12.42 -14.35 1.81
N VAL A 114 -11.29 -15.03 1.62
CA VAL A 114 -10.45 -15.63 2.66
C VAL A 114 -9.10 -14.91 2.67
N SER A 115 -8.46 -14.82 3.84
CA SER A 115 -7.11 -14.25 3.94
C SER A 115 -6.15 -14.98 3.00
N SER A 116 -5.54 -14.23 2.08
CA SER A 116 -4.57 -14.81 1.17
C SER A 116 -3.23 -15.08 1.88
N PRO A 117 -2.42 -16.06 1.42
CA PRO A 117 -1.09 -16.28 1.99
C PRO A 117 -0.24 -15.01 2.04
N ILE A 118 -0.34 -14.17 1.02
CA ILE A 118 0.39 -12.90 1.00
C ILE A 118 -0.10 -11.92 2.07
N THR A 119 -1.39 -11.92 2.42
CA THR A 119 -1.91 -11.09 3.51
C THR A 119 -1.32 -11.53 4.85
N ILE A 120 -1.22 -12.84 5.08
CA ILE A 120 -0.61 -13.40 6.29
C ILE A 120 0.87 -13.02 6.36
N TRP A 121 1.58 -13.14 5.25
CA TRP A 121 2.99 -12.76 5.12
C TRP A 121 3.19 -11.26 5.39
N LEU A 122 2.35 -10.40 4.83
CA LEU A 122 2.41 -8.94 5.06
C LEU A 122 2.18 -8.58 6.53
N ARG A 123 1.28 -9.27 7.23
CA ARG A 123 1.06 -9.05 8.66
C ARG A 123 2.27 -9.51 9.49
N ALA A 124 2.89 -10.62 9.14
CA ALA A 124 4.14 -11.03 9.76
C ALA A 124 5.27 -10.00 9.50
N LEU A 125 5.31 -9.41 8.30
CA LEU A 125 6.26 -8.35 7.99
C LEU A 125 6.00 -7.09 8.83
N THR A 126 4.76 -6.67 9.04
CA THR A 126 4.46 -5.50 9.89
C THR A 126 4.90 -5.72 11.33
N ALA A 127 4.69 -6.92 11.88
CA ALA A 127 5.19 -7.27 13.21
C ALA A 127 6.73 -7.25 13.28
N TYR A 128 7.40 -7.78 12.25
CA TYR A 128 8.85 -7.72 12.14
C TYR A 128 9.36 -6.27 12.09
N LEU A 129 8.75 -5.41 11.25
CA LEU A 129 9.14 -4.00 11.12
C LEU A 129 8.95 -3.23 12.43
N SER A 130 7.83 -3.43 13.13
CA SER A 130 7.59 -2.82 14.43
C SER A 130 8.74 -3.12 15.40
N LYS A 131 9.04 -4.40 15.57
CA LYS A 131 10.11 -4.85 16.48
C LYS A 131 11.48 -4.27 16.11
N HIS A 132 11.84 -4.28 14.80
CA HIS A 132 13.16 -3.80 14.34
C HIS A 132 13.27 -2.28 14.25
N CYS A 133 12.16 -1.57 14.35
CA CYS A 133 12.13 -0.11 14.44
C CYS A 133 11.82 0.38 15.87
N GLY A 134 12.22 -0.37 16.90
CA GLY A 134 12.09 0.04 18.30
C GLY A 134 10.65 -0.03 18.83
N GLU A 135 9.91 -1.09 18.51
CA GLU A 135 8.49 -1.30 18.84
C GLU A 135 7.58 -0.19 18.29
N ALA A 136 8.03 0.45 17.19
CA ALA A 136 7.29 1.54 16.57
C ALA A 136 5.98 1.07 15.95
N ARG A 137 4.99 1.94 15.95
CA ARG A 137 3.73 1.73 15.23
C ARG A 137 3.97 1.85 13.72
N VAL A 138 3.45 0.93 12.95
CA VAL A 138 3.68 0.82 11.50
C VAL A 138 2.54 1.49 10.73
N GLY A 139 2.90 2.32 9.74
CA GLY A 139 2.00 2.76 8.69
C GLY A 139 1.95 1.74 7.55
N ALA A 140 0.82 1.55 6.91
CA ALA A 140 0.69 0.68 5.74
C ALA A 140 -0.02 1.41 4.60
N ILE A 141 0.61 1.52 3.44
CA ILE A 141 0.02 2.16 2.25
C ILE A 141 -0.16 1.10 1.17
N GLY A 142 -1.40 0.82 0.81
CA GLY A 142 -1.73 -0.01 -0.36
C GLY A 142 -2.33 0.84 -1.48
N MET A 143 -1.95 0.55 -2.72
CA MET A 143 -2.40 1.32 -3.89
C MET A 143 -2.95 0.41 -4.97
N CYS A 144 -4.02 0.82 -5.66
CA CYS A 144 -4.63 0.04 -6.71
C CYS A 144 -5.03 -1.36 -6.19
N LEU A 145 -4.50 -2.42 -6.76
CA LEU A 145 -4.72 -3.79 -6.32
C LEU A 145 -4.36 -4.00 -4.85
N THR A 146 -3.20 -3.49 -4.42
CA THR A 146 -2.72 -3.63 -3.04
C THR A 146 -3.46 -2.71 -2.07
N GLY A 147 -4.25 -1.75 -2.55
CA GLY A 147 -5.17 -0.97 -1.74
C GLY A 147 -6.20 -1.82 -0.98
N ALA A 148 -6.54 -3.00 -1.53
CA ALA A 148 -7.40 -3.95 -0.83
C ALA A 148 -6.72 -4.59 0.40
N PHE A 149 -5.37 -4.65 0.45
CA PHE A 149 -4.65 -5.19 1.60
C PHE A 149 -4.59 -4.23 2.80
N ALA A 150 -4.84 -2.93 2.59
CA ALA A 150 -4.88 -1.97 3.69
C ALA A 150 -5.91 -2.38 4.77
N ILE A 151 -7.06 -2.94 4.36
CA ILE A 151 -8.12 -3.36 5.30
C ILE A 151 -7.65 -4.52 6.19
N PRO A 152 -7.19 -5.67 5.66
CA PRO A 152 -6.72 -6.77 6.52
C PRO A 152 -5.44 -6.42 7.30
N LEU A 153 -4.65 -5.45 6.87
CA LEU A 153 -3.50 -4.97 7.63
C LEU A 153 -3.93 -4.15 8.87
N VAL A 154 -5.08 -3.48 8.85
CA VAL A 154 -5.66 -2.83 10.05
C VAL A 154 -5.85 -3.80 11.21
N ILE A 155 -6.05 -5.10 10.94
CA ILE A 155 -6.24 -6.14 11.96
C ILE A 155 -4.98 -6.38 12.78
N ASP A 156 -3.81 -6.12 12.20
CA ASP A 156 -2.53 -6.34 12.86
C ASP A 156 -2.32 -5.33 14.01
N PRO A 157 -1.95 -5.79 15.23
CA PRO A 157 -1.77 -4.90 16.37
C PRO A 157 -0.65 -3.87 16.18
N HIS A 158 0.32 -4.13 15.33
CA HIS A 158 1.43 -3.23 15.07
C HIS A 158 1.07 -2.11 14.07
N VAL A 159 -0.01 -2.29 13.28
CA VAL A 159 -0.48 -1.27 12.33
C VAL A 159 -1.39 -0.26 13.03
N ALA A 160 -0.98 1.00 12.97
CA ALA A 160 -1.74 2.12 13.53
C ALA A 160 -2.49 2.93 12.47
N ALA A 161 -1.91 3.06 11.29
CA ALA A 161 -2.43 3.83 10.19
C ALA A 161 -2.37 3.02 8.90
N ALA A 162 -3.50 2.78 8.27
CA ALA A 162 -3.56 2.12 6.98
C ALA A 162 -4.18 3.04 5.92
N VAL A 163 -3.65 2.99 4.70
CA VAL A 163 -4.11 3.82 3.59
C VAL A 163 -4.51 2.93 2.41
N ALA A 164 -5.76 3.02 2.00
CA ALA A 164 -6.31 2.38 0.82
C ALA A 164 -6.40 3.41 -0.31
N ALA A 165 -5.32 3.58 -1.07
CA ALA A 165 -5.31 4.53 -2.18
C ALA A 165 -5.89 3.86 -3.44
N GLN A 166 -6.95 4.45 -3.99
CA GLN A 166 -7.71 3.93 -5.14
C GLN A 166 -7.84 2.39 -5.15
N PRO A 167 -8.39 1.77 -4.09
CA PRO A 167 -8.43 0.32 -3.98
C PRO A 167 -9.18 -0.28 -5.17
N SER A 168 -8.55 -1.24 -5.84
CA SER A 168 -9.12 -1.91 -6.99
C SER A 168 -9.09 -3.43 -6.82
N VAL A 169 -9.80 -4.12 -7.70
CA VAL A 169 -9.79 -5.58 -7.75
C VAL A 169 -9.22 -6.04 -9.09
N PRO A 170 -8.53 -7.19 -9.16
CA PRO A 170 -8.11 -7.74 -10.41
C PRO A 170 -9.33 -8.01 -11.30
N LEU A 171 -9.40 -7.35 -12.44
CA LEU A 171 -10.33 -7.70 -13.48
C LEU A 171 -9.70 -8.88 -14.23
N SER A 172 -10.30 -10.07 -14.14
CA SER A 172 -9.91 -11.16 -15.03
C SER A 172 -10.12 -10.70 -16.48
N PRO A 173 -9.13 -10.86 -17.36
CA PRO A 173 -9.24 -10.43 -18.75
C PRO A 173 -10.50 -10.96 -19.43
N LEU A 174 -10.88 -12.21 -19.17
CA LEU A 174 -12.06 -12.86 -19.73
C LEU A 174 -13.37 -12.14 -19.33
N PHE A 175 -13.47 -11.67 -18.10
CA PHE A 175 -14.66 -10.98 -17.62
C PHE A 175 -14.66 -9.47 -17.94
N ALA A 176 -13.50 -8.90 -18.19
CA ALA A 176 -13.39 -7.53 -18.70
C ALA A 176 -13.96 -7.45 -20.12
N VAL A 177 -13.72 -8.49 -20.94
CA VAL A 177 -14.23 -8.61 -22.32
C VAL A 177 -15.75 -8.85 -22.33
N LEU A 178 -16.26 -9.68 -21.43
CA LEU A 178 -17.69 -10.05 -21.40
C LEU A 178 -18.61 -9.05 -20.68
N GLY A 179 -18.06 -8.05 -20.00
CA GLY A 179 -18.85 -7.00 -19.29
C GLY A 179 -19.73 -7.51 -18.14
N LEU A 180 -19.84 -8.84 -17.97
CA LEU A 180 -20.76 -9.48 -17.03
C LEU A 180 -20.34 -9.27 -15.58
N GLY A 181 -21.23 -8.71 -14.78
CA GLY A 181 -21.05 -8.52 -13.34
C GLY A 181 -19.92 -7.51 -12.97
N ARG A 182 -19.58 -6.60 -13.89
CA ARG A 182 -18.54 -5.58 -13.70
C ARG A 182 -18.77 -4.74 -12.43
N GLU A 183 -19.99 -4.23 -12.23
CA GLU A 183 -20.34 -3.42 -11.06
C GLU A 183 -20.17 -4.18 -9.75
N ARG A 184 -20.70 -5.39 -9.66
CA ARG A 184 -20.57 -6.22 -8.46
C ARG A 184 -19.11 -6.50 -8.11
N ARG A 185 -18.24 -6.64 -9.11
CA ARG A 185 -16.80 -6.88 -8.92
C ARG A 185 -16.06 -5.62 -8.51
N LEU A 186 -16.31 -4.50 -9.19
CA LEU A 186 -15.69 -3.23 -8.85
C LEU A 186 -16.02 -2.80 -7.40
N ASN A 187 -17.20 -3.20 -6.90
CA ASN A 187 -17.64 -2.88 -5.55
C ASN A 187 -17.14 -3.85 -4.47
N ARG A 188 -16.50 -4.98 -4.84
CA ARG A 188 -15.92 -5.91 -3.86
C ARG A 188 -14.72 -5.30 -3.15
N LEU A 189 -14.60 -5.57 -1.86
CA LEU A 189 -13.43 -5.19 -1.06
C LEU A 189 -12.33 -6.26 -1.11
N ASN A 190 -12.64 -7.47 -1.57
CA ASN A 190 -11.75 -8.65 -1.58
C ASN A 190 -11.19 -9.02 -0.21
N VAL A 191 -12.02 -8.83 0.79
CA VAL A 191 -11.74 -9.10 2.19
C VAL A 191 -12.88 -9.97 2.70
N SER A 192 -12.62 -10.93 3.56
CA SER A 192 -13.66 -11.77 4.17
C SER A 192 -14.49 -10.98 5.17
N ASP A 193 -15.72 -11.42 5.40
CA ASP A 193 -16.61 -10.79 6.40
C ASP A 193 -15.98 -10.84 7.81
N ARG A 194 -15.23 -11.90 8.11
CA ARG A 194 -14.47 -12.03 9.37
C ARG A 194 -13.39 -10.98 9.48
N GLU A 195 -12.65 -10.72 8.40
CA GLU A 195 -11.63 -9.66 8.38
C GLU A 195 -12.25 -8.27 8.46
N ILE A 196 -13.39 -8.05 7.80
CA ILE A 196 -14.15 -6.79 7.93
C ILE A 196 -14.57 -6.57 9.38
N ALA A 197 -15.12 -7.57 10.04
CA ALA A 197 -15.54 -7.48 11.44
C ALA A 197 -14.35 -7.21 12.38
N ALA A 198 -13.22 -7.89 12.17
CA ALA A 198 -12.01 -7.70 12.97
C ALA A 198 -11.39 -6.31 12.74
N ALA A 199 -11.35 -5.82 11.49
CA ALA A 199 -10.87 -4.48 11.18
C ALA A 199 -11.77 -3.42 11.82
N ARG A 200 -13.11 -3.57 11.72
CA ARG A 200 -14.10 -2.69 12.35
C ARG A 200 -13.87 -2.59 13.85
N ALA A 201 -13.73 -3.73 14.53
CA ALA A 201 -13.50 -3.73 15.99
C ALA A 201 -12.25 -2.95 16.41
N ARG A 202 -11.19 -2.98 15.60
CA ARG A 202 -9.99 -2.19 15.89
C ARG A 202 -10.17 -0.69 15.62
N LEU A 203 -10.86 -0.36 14.53
CA LEU A 203 -11.17 1.03 14.16
C LEU A 203 -12.11 1.66 15.20
N ASP A 204 -13.18 0.96 15.59
CA ASP A 204 -14.14 1.41 16.60
C ASP A 204 -13.47 1.63 17.97
N ALA A 205 -12.48 0.81 18.31
CA ALA A 205 -11.69 0.96 19.54
C ALA A 205 -10.58 2.04 19.45
N GLY A 206 -10.45 2.76 18.33
CA GLY A 206 -9.39 3.76 18.11
C GLY A 206 -7.97 3.19 18.11
N ARG A 207 -7.82 1.87 17.95
CA ARG A 207 -6.51 1.18 17.97
C ARG A 207 -5.79 1.23 16.63
N ALA A 208 -6.50 1.54 15.57
CA ALA A 208 -5.99 1.76 14.23
C ALA A 208 -6.89 2.78 13.50
N HIS A 209 -6.38 3.32 12.40
CA HIS A 209 -7.09 4.29 11.57
C HIS A 209 -6.92 3.92 10.10
N LEU A 210 -7.95 4.17 9.30
CA LEU A 210 -7.98 3.87 7.88
C LEU A 210 -8.25 5.15 7.08
N LEU A 211 -7.42 5.41 6.07
CA LEU A 211 -7.64 6.48 5.10
C LEU A 211 -7.96 5.86 3.73
N ALA A 212 -9.06 6.22 3.13
CA ALA A 212 -9.38 5.89 1.74
C ALA A 212 -9.20 7.12 0.85
N VAL A 213 -8.40 6.95 -0.21
CA VAL A 213 -8.07 8.01 -1.17
C VAL A 213 -8.49 7.61 -2.57
N ARG A 214 -9.13 8.53 -3.34
CA ARG A 214 -9.39 8.34 -4.77
C ARG A 214 -9.55 9.66 -5.51
N CYS A 215 -9.36 9.62 -6.85
CA CYS A 215 -9.88 10.64 -7.74
C CYS A 215 -11.36 10.36 -8.06
N ARG A 216 -12.24 11.37 -8.06
CA ARG A 216 -13.67 11.21 -8.38
C ARG A 216 -13.90 10.68 -9.79
N ALA A 217 -13.04 11.03 -10.75
CA ALA A 217 -13.09 10.54 -12.12
C ALA A 217 -12.53 9.13 -12.31
N ASP A 218 -12.03 8.47 -11.25
CA ASP A 218 -11.50 7.12 -11.32
C ASP A 218 -12.60 6.08 -11.54
N ARG A 219 -12.61 5.46 -12.72
CA ARG A 219 -13.56 4.42 -13.12
C ARG A 219 -13.19 3.02 -12.63
N ILE A 220 -11.96 2.81 -12.15
CA ILE A 220 -11.47 1.52 -11.63
C ILE A 220 -11.74 1.42 -10.14
N CYS A 221 -11.72 2.55 -9.44
CA CYS A 221 -12.17 2.69 -8.06
C CYS A 221 -13.47 3.52 -8.02
N PRO A 222 -14.64 2.95 -8.31
CA PRO A 222 -15.89 3.70 -8.43
C PRO A 222 -16.37 4.20 -7.06
N ARG A 223 -17.20 5.25 -7.08
CA ARG A 223 -17.82 5.82 -5.88
C ARG A 223 -18.51 4.76 -5.01
N ALA A 224 -19.18 3.81 -5.62
CA ALA A 224 -19.89 2.74 -4.90
C ALA A 224 -18.95 1.91 -3.98
N LYS A 225 -17.66 1.77 -4.33
CA LYS A 225 -16.67 1.12 -3.46
C LYS A 225 -16.39 1.95 -2.22
N ILE A 226 -16.25 3.26 -2.36
CA ILE A 226 -16.04 4.18 -1.23
C ILE A 226 -17.27 4.21 -0.32
N GLU A 227 -18.46 4.23 -0.89
CA GLU A 227 -19.72 4.14 -0.13
C GLU A 227 -19.81 2.81 0.64
N ARG A 228 -19.32 1.72 0.05
CA ARG A 228 -19.22 0.45 0.76
C ARG A 228 -18.22 0.53 1.92
N LEU A 229 -17.04 1.09 1.73
CA LEU A 229 -16.09 1.30 2.84
C LEU A 229 -16.70 2.12 3.96
N ARG A 230 -17.42 3.19 3.64
CA ARG A 230 -18.13 4.03 4.63
C ARG A 230 -19.17 3.25 5.44
N ARG A 231 -19.92 2.35 4.79
CA ARG A 231 -20.89 1.48 5.49
C ARG A 231 -20.22 0.43 6.37
N GLU A 232 -19.12 -0.14 5.88
CA GLU A 232 -18.40 -1.18 6.64
C GLU A 232 -17.64 -0.58 7.82
N PHE A 233 -17.12 0.64 7.70
CA PHE A 233 -16.28 1.30 8.69
C PHE A 233 -16.80 2.71 9.01
N PRO A 234 -17.89 2.83 9.79
CA PRO A 234 -18.47 4.14 10.13
C PRO A 234 -17.58 4.96 11.07
N VAL A 235 -16.70 4.30 11.83
CA VAL A 235 -15.74 4.91 12.75
C VAL A 235 -14.32 4.58 12.33
N GLY A 236 -13.38 5.49 12.54
CA GLY A 236 -11.96 5.27 12.25
C GLY A 236 -11.57 5.27 10.78
N LEU A 237 -12.51 5.54 9.86
CA LEU A 237 -12.28 5.72 8.43
C LEU A 237 -12.36 7.20 8.06
N GLU A 238 -11.26 7.73 7.51
CA GLU A 238 -11.24 8.99 6.79
C GLU A 238 -11.33 8.75 5.28
N ILE A 239 -12.08 9.60 4.56
CA ILE A 239 -12.20 9.52 3.10
C ILE A 239 -11.78 10.83 2.49
N ARG A 240 -10.90 10.75 1.49
CA ARG A 240 -10.45 11.89 0.67
C ARG A 240 -10.74 11.61 -0.79
N GLU A 241 -11.59 12.43 -1.39
CA GLU A 241 -11.95 12.37 -2.82
C GLU A 241 -11.55 13.66 -3.50
N TYR A 242 -10.73 13.56 -4.54
CA TYR A 242 -10.15 14.67 -5.28
C TYR A 242 -10.69 14.74 -6.72
N GLY A 243 -10.57 15.92 -7.35
CA GLY A 243 -10.92 16.09 -8.76
C GLY A 243 -12.42 16.02 -9.02
N GLY A 244 -13.16 17.07 -8.61
CA GLY A 244 -14.53 17.33 -9.07
C GLY A 244 -14.58 17.93 -10.47
N ASP A 245 -15.78 18.12 -11.04
CA ASP A 245 -15.97 18.67 -12.40
C ASP A 245 -15.38 20.06 -12.58
N SER A 246 -15.31 20.88 -11.52
CA SER A 246 -14.65 22.18 -11.48
C SER A 246 -13.14 22.10 -11.17
N GLU A 247 -12.66 20.96 -10.68
CA GLU A 247 -11.29 20.71 -10.22
C GLU A 247 -10.58 19.65 -11.07
N ARG A 248 -10.81 19.62 -12.37
CA ARG A 248 -9.98 18.84 -13.31
C ARG A 248 -8.54 19.37 -13.38
N ASN A 249 -8.04 19.93 -12.28
CA ASN A 249 -6.72 20.51 -12.15
C ASN A 249 -5.64 19.47 -12.48
N GLY A 250 -5.46 19.18 -13.78
CA GLY A 250 -4.43 18.32 -14.31
C GLY A 250 -4.67 16.82 -14.20
N ALA A 251 -5.83 16.33 -13.73
CA ALA A 251 -6.15 14.91 -13.77
C ALA A 251 -6.10 14.41 -15.22
N GLY A 252 -5.40 13.30 -15.48
CA GLY A 252 -5.37 12.68 -16.79
C GLY A 252 -6.76 12.18 -17.20
N GLU A 253 -6.94 11.79 -18.47
CA GLU A 253 -8.22 11.26 -18.99
C GLU A 253 -8.76 10.06 -18.19
N ARG A 254 -7.87 9.29 -17.56
CA ARG A 254 -8.19 8.11 -16.75
C ARG A 254 -7.37 8.11 -15.47
N PRO A 255 -7.65 9.01 -14.52
CA PRO A 255 -6.88 9.11 -13.28
C PRO A 255 -7.17 7.89 -12.40
N HIS A 256 -6.14 7.11 -12.10
CA HIS A 256 -6.24 5.96 -11.20
C HIS A 256 -5.08 5.87 -10.22
N ALA A 257 -3.87 6.23 -10.64
CA ALA A 257 -2.65 6.04 -9.86
C ALA A 257 -2.22 7.36 -9.20
N THR A 258 -2.94 7.79 -8.16
CA THR A 258 -2.84 9.13 -7.52
C THR A 258 -1.42 9.48 -7.09
N PHE A 259 -0.71 8.55 -6.43
CA PHE A 259 0.61 8.81 -5.86
C PHE A 259 1.77 8.40 -6.75
N THR A 260 1.51 7.80 -7.90
CA THR A 260 2.54 7.33 -8.83
C THR A 260 2.41 7.99 -10.20
N LYS A 261 1.55 7.49 -11.07
CA LYS A 261 1.39 8.02 -12.44
C LYS A 261 0.85 9.45 -12.47
N GLU A 262 -0.13 9.75 -11.60
CA GLU A 262 -0.77 11.07 -11.55
C GLU A 262 0.04 12.08 -10.70
N TYR A 263 0.98 11.60 -9.89
CA TYR A 263 1.79 12.48 -9.05
C TYR A 263 2.73 13.31 -9.93
N ARG A 264 2.44 14.60 -9.99
CA ARG A 264 3.16 15.54 -10.85
C ARG A 264 4.22 16.28 -10.05
N LEU A 265 5.46 16.11 -10.49
CA LEU A 265 6.62 16.84 -10.03
C LEU A 265 7.26 17.53 -11.24
N GLY A 266 7.63 18.78 -11.09
CA GLY A 266 8.35 19.51 -12.11
C GLY A 266 7.85 20.94 -12.26
N PRO A 267 8.60 21.79 -12.98
CA PRO A 267 8.30 23.21 -13.11
C PRO A 267 6.94 23.49 -13.79
N ASN A 268 6.47 22.57 -14.62
CA ASN A 268 5.18 22.70 -15.33
C ASN A 268 4.01 22.03 -14.60
N ALA A 269 4.24 21.42 -13.43
CA ALA A 269 3.17 20.85 -12.62
C ALA A 269 2.52 21.94 -11.78
N SER A 270 1.23 22.21 -12.00
CA SER A 270 0.48 23.16 -11.18
C SER A 270 0.62 22.79 -9.70
N ALA A 271 0.88 23.80 -8.87
CA ALA A 271 0.90 23.65 -7.42
C ALA A 271 -0.42 23.07 -6.90
N ASP A 272 -1.52 23.37 -7.59
CA ASP A 272 -2.88 22.96 -7.25
C ASP A 272 -3.29 21.60 -7.79
N HIS A 273 -2.36 20.83 -8.40
CA HIS A 273 -2.70 19.51 -8.89
C HIS A 273 -3.18 18.63 -7.73
N TYR A 274 -4.32 17.95 -7.91
CA TYR A 274 -4.98 17.20 -6.86
C TYR A 274 -4.06 16.16 -6.16
N SER A 275 -3.10 15.59 -6.87
CA SER A 275 -2.18 14.61 -6.31
C SER A 275 -1.23 15.19 -5.25
N ARG A 276 -0.93 16.48 -5.33
CA ARG A 276 -0.12 17.18 -4.31
C ARG A 276 -0.91 17.34 -3.00
N ARG A 277 -2.17 17.77 -3.12
CA ARG A 277 -3.09 17.83 -1.97
C ARG A 277 -3.28 16.43 -1.37
N ALA A 278 -3.47 15.43 -2.22
CA ALA A 278 -3.59 14.06 -1.77
C ALA A 278 -2.34 13.57 -1.00
N PHE A 279 -1.13 13.94 -1.46
CA PHE A 279 0.11 13.63 -0.75
C PHE A 279 0.20 14.37 0.59
N SER A 280 -0.15 15.66 0.63
CA SER A 280 -0.16 16.44 1.88
C SER A 280 -1.13 15.85 2.91
N ASP A 281 -2.35 15.49 2.49
CA ASP A 281 -3.34 14.85 3.36
C ASP A 281 -2.90 13.47 3.84
N LEU A 282 -2.22 12.70 2.98
CA LEU A 282 -1.61 11.41 3.34
C LEU A 282 -0.55 11.59 4.44
N VAL A 283 0.37 12.55 4.26
CA VAL A 283 1.43 12.83 5.23
C VAL A 283 0.81 13.26 6.56
N ALA A 284 -0.13 14.20 6.55
CA ALA A 284 -0.82 14.65 7.75
C ALA A 284 -1.53 13.50 8.49
N PHE A 285 -2.17 12.58 7.74
CA PHE A 285 -2.79 11.39 8.33
C PHE A 285 -1.76 10.46 8.98
N LEU A 286 -0.65 10.17 8.30
CA LEU A 286 0.41 9.32 8.84
C LEU A 286 1.07 9.96 10.07
N ASP A 287 1.41 11.26 10.02
CA ASP A 287 2.00 11.98 11.13
C ASP A 287 1.11 11.94 12.37
N LYS A 288 -0.16 12.23 12.20
CA LYS A 288 -1.16 12.20 13.29
C LYS A 288 -1.20 10.84 14.00
N HIS A 289 -1.05 9.74 13.28
CA HIS A 289 -1.27 8.41 13.85
C HIS A 289 0.02 7.62 14.13
N LEU A 290 1.16 8.04 13.60
CA LEU A 290 2.43 7.37 13.83
C LEU A 290 3.37 8.16 14.77
N ARG A 291 3.31 9.51 14.76
CA ARG A 291 4.17 10.35 15.58
C ARG A 291 3.51 10.83 16.89
N ALA A 292 2.19 10.79 16.99
CA ALA A 292 1.42 11.35 18.10
C ALA A 292 1.52 10.57 19.45
N THR A 293 2.49 9.68 19.61
CA THR A 293 2.66 8.89 20.83
C THR A 293 4.13 8.89 21.29
N ARG A 294 4.64 10.08 21.59
CA ARG A 294 5.83 10.24 22.47
C ARG A 294 5.49 11.08 23.66
#